data_8a589af7093c9407b0034068be0c3ba1
#
_entry.id   8a589af7093c9407b0034068be0c3ba1
#
_cell.length_a   1.000
_cell.length_b   1.000
_cell.length_c   1.000
_cell.angle_alpha   90.00
_cell.angle_beta   90.00
_cell.angle_gamma   90.00
#
_symmetry.space_group_name_H-M   'P 1'
#
loop_
_entity.id
_entity.type
_entity.pdbx_description
1 polymer ?
#
loop_
_entity_poly.entity_id
_entity_poly.type
_entity_poly.pdbx_seq_one_letter_code
_entity_poly.pdbx_strand_id
1 'polypeptide(L)'
;MLTADDDNTDPQTAFTVKGKKAKPIVVTVLADGKELQMEVDTGASVSIISNKTFRELWEGDRKLRKSTVVLRSYANQVINVLGELVVSVAYGDQKKTLTLLVVSGKGPSLFGRDWLTQIKLNWNQIFKLDSKPTQTLKQIVDKHQEVFKDELGLVKGVAVKIIWNQT
;
A
#
# COMPACT_ATOMS: atom_id res chain seq x y z
N MET A 1 41.19 -20.92 5.38
CA MET A 1 40.06 -20.85 6.32
C MET A 1 39.29 -19.61 5.93
N LEU A 2 38.33 -19.78 4.99
CA LEU A 2 37.51 -18.69 4.46
C LEU A 2 36.23 -18.68 5.28
N THR A 3 36.00 -17.63 6.00
CA THR A 3 34.75 -17.36 6.72
C THR A 3 33.65 -17.06 5.69
N ALA A 4 32.63 -17.89 5.67
CA ALA A 4 31.42 -17.64 4.90
C ALA A 4 30.69 -16.45 5.53
N ASP A 5 30.64 -15.32 4.80
CA ASP A 5 29.74 -14.22 5.10
C ASP A 5 28.31 -14.72 4.91
N ASP A 6 27.59 -14.77 6.01
CA ASP A 6 26.15 -15.04 6.06
C ASP A 6 25.42 -13.89 5.33
N ASP A 7 25.25 -14.04 4.02
CA ASP A 7 24.44 -13.14 3.19
C ASP A 7 22.96 -13.42 3.50
N ASN A 8 22.51 -12.87 4.66
CA ASN A 8 21.13 -12.90 5.08
C ASN A 8 20.32 -11.85 4.28
N THR A 9 20.32 -12.01 2.97
CA THR A 9 19.44 -11.26 2.08
C THR A 9 18.04 -11.81 2.24
N ASP A 10 17.20 -11.07 2.98
CA ASP A 10 15.77 -11.31 3.08
C ASP A 10 15.13 -11.22 1.68
N PRO A 11 14.65 -12.35 1.09
CA PRO A 11 14.24 -12.41 -0.31
C PRO A 11 12.90 -11.69 -0.59
N GLN A 12 12.32 -11.01 0.38
CA GLN A 12 10.99 -10.42 0.27
C GLN A 12 10.97 -8.92 -0.10
N THR A 13 12.12 -8.26 -0.16
CA THR A 13 12.18 -6.86 -0.59
C THR A 13 12.51 -6.79 -2.08
N ALA A 14 11.49 -6.66 -2.93
CA ALA A 14 11.63 -6.66 -4.38
C ALA A 14 12.56 -5.56 -4.94
N PHE A 15 12.82 -4.49 -4.17
CA PHE A 15 13.64 -3.37 -4.60
C PHE A 15 14.46 -2.80 -3.43
N THR A 16 15.61 -3.40 -3.18
CA THR A 16 16.59 -2.79 -2.29
C THR A 16 17.50 -1.87 -3.10
N VAL A 17 17.23 -0.58 -3.10
CA VAL A 17 18.15 0.43 -3.61
C VAL A 17 19.19 0.70 -2.53
N LYS A 18 20.50 0.65 -2.85
CA LYS A 18 21.53 1.15 -1.94
C LYS A 18 21.30 2.65 -1.70
N GLY A 19 20.84 3.03 -0.51
CA GLY A 19 20.51 4.41 -0.16
C GLY A 19 19.47 4.52 0.95
N LYS A 20 18.85 5.68 1.11
CA LYS A 20 17.72 5.90 2.05
C LYS A 20 16.55 5.03 1.65
N LYS A 21 16.27 3.97 2.42
CA LYS A 21 15.08 3.15 2.25
C LYS A 21 13.86 3.97 2.73
N ALA A 22 12.84 4.09 1.88
CA ALA A 22 11.53 4.53 2.34
C ALA A 22 11.00 3.52 3.36
N LYS A 23 10.41 4.02 4.44
CA LYS A 23 9.76 3.13 5.42
C LYS A 23 8.50 2.53 4.80
N PRO A 24 8.19 1.25 5.09
CA PRO A 24 6.94 0.66 4.65
C PRO A 24 5.75 1.44 5.26
N ILE A 25 4.64 1.46 4.54
CA ILE A 25 3.38 1.98 5.05
C ILE A 25 2.75 0.89 5.89
N VAL A 26 2.68 1.09 7.20
CA VAL A 26 2.14 0.11 8.13
C VAL A 26 0.78 0.57 8.64
N VAL A 27 -0.18 -0.35 8.65
CA VAL A 27 -1.50 -0.16 9.26
C VAL A 27 -1.70 -1.17 10.39
N THR A 28 -2.40 -0.75 11.43
CA THR A 28 -2.82 -1.64 12.52
C THR A 28 -4.29 -1.95 12.37
N VAL A 29 -4.62 -3.22 12.31
CA VAL A 29 -6.00 -3.73 12.30
C VAL A 29 -6.24 -4.62 13.52
N LEU A 30 -7.50 -4.83 13.87
CA LEU A 30 -7.88 -5.85 14.84
C LEU A 30 -8.33 -7.10 14.08
N ALA A 31 -7.58 -8.18 14.18
CA ALA A 31 -7.92 -9.49 13.62
C ALA A 31 -8.42 -10.41 14.76
N ASP A 32 -9.71 -10.74 14.73
CA ASP A 32 -10.40 -11.44 15.85
C ASP A 32 -10.20 -10.73 17.21
N GLY A 33 -10.14 -9.38 17.21
CA GLY A 33 -9.92 -8.55 18.39
C GLY A 33 -8.46 -8.41 18.82
N LYS A 34 -7.50 -9.01 18.11
CA LYS A 34 -6.06 -8.94 18.40
C LYS A 34 -5.38 -7.97 17.44
N GLU A 35 -4.50 -7.12 17.94
CA GLU A 35 -3.76 -6.17 17.13
C GLU A 35 -2.82 -6.89 16.15
N LEU A 36 -2.95 -6.54 14.89
CA LEU A 36 -2.10 -7.03 13.81
C LEU A 36 -1.56 -5.85 13.00
N GLN A 37 -0.25 -5.65 13.04
CA GLN A 37 0.43 -4.69 12.18
C GLN A 37 0.72 -5.32 10.82
N MET A 38 0.35 -4.61 9.75
CA MET A 38 0.53 -5.10 8.38
C MET A 38 1.11 -4.01 7.50
N GLU A 39 2.05 -4.39 6.65
CA GLU A 39 2.56 -3.52 5.59
C GLU A 39 1.57 -3.48 4.44
N VAL A 40 1.21 -2.28 4.00
CA VAL A 40 0.34 -2.10 2.83
C VAL A 40 1.13 -2.42 1.57
N ASP A 41 0.74 -3.50 0.90
CA ASP A 41 1.40 -3.97 -0.32
C ASP A 41 0.39 -4.11 -1.47
N THR A 42 0.37 -3.10 -2.35
CA THR A 42 -0.47 -3.12 -3.56
C THR A 42 0.02 -4.12 -4.62
N GLY A 43 1.25 -4.61 -4.49
CA GLY A 43 1.81 -5.68 -5.32
C GLY A 43 1.31 -7.07 -4.93
N ALA A 44 1.01 -7.27 -3.64
CA ALA A 44 0.47 -8.53 -3.16
C ALA A 44 -1.01 -8.71 -3.54
N SER A 45 -1.35 -9.82 -4.18
CA SER A 45 -2.75 -10.12 -4.53
C SER A 45 -3.60 -10.54 -3.34
N VAL A 46 -2.98 -11.07 -2.29
CA VAL A 46 -3.63 -11.61 -1.09
C VAL A 46 -2.91 -11.14 0.17
N SER A 47 -3.65 -11.09 1.26
CA SER A 47 -3.14 -10.72 2.58
C SER A 47 -2.55 -11.95 3.27
N ILE A 48 -1.36 -11.79 3.81
CA ILE A 48 -0.59 -12.89 4.39
C ILE A 48 0.03 -12.52 5.73
N ILE A 49 0.25 -13.52 6.56
CA ILE A 49 1.09 -13.43 7.75
C ILE A 49 2.08 -14.59 7.81
N SER A 50 3.15 -14.39 8.55
CA SER A 50 4.11 -15.46 8.80
C SER A 50 3.55 -16.47 9.81
N ASN A 51 4.07 -17.70 9.78
CA ASN A 51 3.79 -18.71 10.81
C ASN A 51 4.16 -18.23 12.22
N LYS A 52 5.20 -17.38 12.34
CA LYS A 52 5.59 -16.78 13.61
C LYS A 52 4.46 -15.88 14.13
N THR A 53 3.99 -14.93 13.34
CA THR A 53 2.88 -14.02 13.68
C THR A 53 1.59 -14.79 13.99
N PHE A 54 1.30 -15.85 13.22
CA PHE A 54 0.16 -16.70 13.51
C PHE A 54 0.22 -17.33 14.91
N ARG A 55 1.38 -17.88 15.28
CA ARG A 55 1.57 -18.48 16.61
C ARG A 55 1.46 -17.44 17.72
N GLU A 56 2.05 -16.26 17.53
CA GLU A 56 2.00 -15.18 18.52
C GLU A 56 0.57 -14.68 18.76
N LEU A 57 -0.26 -14.62 17.73
CA LEU A 57 -1.62 -14.12 17.86
C LEU A 57 -2.63 -15.18 18.28
N TRP A 58 -2.51 -16.43 17.82
CA TRP A 58 -3.53 -17.46 18.01
C TRP A 58 -3.01 -18.75 18.61
N GLU A 59 -1.92 -18.71 19.35
CA GLU A 59 -1.24 -19.87 19.94
C GLU A 59 -2.21 -20.91 20.50
N GLY A 60 -2.45 -21.99 19.73
CA GLY A 60 -3.37 -23.08 20.10
C GLY A 60 -4.87 -22.81 19.90
N ASP A 61 -5.31 -21.56 19.79
CA ASP A 61 -6.74 -21.19 19.75
C ASP A 61 -7.39 -21.46 18.38
N ARG A 62 -6.60 -21.47 17.31
CA ARG A 62 -7.11 -21.56 15.94
C ARG A 62 -6.37 -22.65 15.15
N LYS A 63 -7.13 -23.39 14.34
CA LYS A 63 -6.57 -24.33 13.38
C LYS A 63 -6.61 -23.73 11.97
N LEU A 64 -5.52 -23.90 11.22
CA LEU A 64 -5.48 -23.52 9.82
C LEU A 64 -6.36 -24.46 8.99
N ARG A 65 -7.10 -23.89 8.05
CA ARG A 65 -7.77 -24.64 6.99
C ARG A 65 -6.77 -24.87 5.87
N LYS A 66 -6.91 -25.99 5.15
CA LYS A 66 -6.11 -26.24 3.95
C LYS A 66 -6.46 -25.18 2.91
N SER A 67 -5.44 -24.53 2.36
CA SER A 67 -5.58 -23.60 1.24
C SER A 67 -5.19 -24.26 -0.06
N THR A 68 -5.85 -23.89 -1.15
CA THR A 68 -5.49 -24.28 -2.52
C THR A 68 -4.69 -23.19 -3.23
N VAL A 69 -4.44 -22.07 -2.56
CA VAL A 69 -3.71 -20.93 -3.13
C VAL A 69 -2.25 -21.26 -3.30
N VAL A 70 -1.73 -21.05 -4.50
CA VAL A 70 -0.28 -21.13 -4.79
C VAL A 70 0.24 -19.70 -4.88
N LEU A 71 1.15 -19.35 -3.97
CA LEU A 71 1.81 -18.04 -3.96
C LEU A 71 3.18 -18.12 -4.61
N ARG A 72 3.53 -17.06 -5.32
CA ARG A 72 4.87 -16.85 -5.88
C ARG A 72 5.36 -15.45 -5.53
N SER A 73 6.66 -15.37 -5.22
CA SER A 73 7.34 -14.08 -5.08
C SER A 73 7.53 -13.42 -6.45
N TYR A 74 7.94 -12.15 -6.45
CA TYR A 74 8.32 -11.45 -7.68
C TYR A 74 9.41 -12.20 -8.47
N ALA A 75 10.33 -12.85 -7.79
CA ALA A 75 11.36 -13.71 -8.41
C ALA A 75 10.83 -15.08 -8.87
N ASN A 76 9.51 -15.26 -8.94
CA ASN A 76 8.83 -16.50 -9.33
C ASN A 76 9.09 -17.71 -8.40
N GLN A 77 9.65 -17.49 -7.22
CA GLN A 77 9.84 -18.52 -6.22
C GLN A 77 8.52 -18.87 -5.54
N VAL A 78 8.28 -20.15 -5.31
CA VAL A 78 7.07 -20.60 -4.61
C VAL A 78 7.18 -20.27 -3.14
N ILE A 79 6.16 -19.55 -2.61
CA ILE A 79 6.01 -19.28 -1.19
C ILE A 79 5.16 -20.40 -0.60
N ASN A 80 5.69 -21.07 0.40
CA ASN A 80 4.99 -22.19 1.03
C ASN A 80 3.83 -21.70 1.91
N VAL A 81 2.60 -21.96 1.48
CA VAL A 81 1.36 -21.66 2.21
C VAL A 81 1.06 -22.80 3.15
N LEU A 82 1.03 -22.52 4.46
CA LEU A 82 0.71 -23.48 5.51
C LEU A 82 -0.78 -23.72 5.66
N GLY A 83 -1.59 -22.72 5.28
CA GLY A 83 -3.04 -22.77 5.32
C GLY A 83 -3.64 -21.36 5.36
N GLU A 84 -4.94 -21.32 5.68
CA GLU A 84 -5.71 -20.07 5.72
C GLU A 84 -6.60 -19.99 6.96
N LEU A 85 -6.93 -18.78 7.35
CA LEU A 85 -7.88 -18.43 8.39
C LEU A 85 -8.96 -17.54 7.81
N VAL A 86 -10.18 -17.66 8.32
CA VAL A 86 -11.22 -16.64 8.17
C VAL A 86 -11.24 -15.85 9.46
N VAL A 87 -10.96 -14.56 9.39
CA VAL A 87 -10.83 -13.66 10.55
C VAL A 87 -11.79 -12.49 10.46
N SER A 88 -12.27 -12.04 11.61
CA SER A 88 -13.02 -10.78 11.71
C SER A 88 -12.03 -9.64 11.81
N VAL A 89 -11.95 -8.83 10.77
CA VAL A 89 -11.01 -7.69 10.68
C VAL A 89 -11.76 -6.40 10.98
N ALA A 90 -11.25 -5.61 11.93
CA ALA A 90 -11.75 -4.26 12.19
C ALA A 90 -10.65 -3.22 11.94
N TYR A 91 -11.04 -2.12 11.28
CA TYR A 91 -10.19 -0.95 11.01
C TYR A 91 -11.05 0.32 11.11
N GLY A 92 -10.79 1.17 12.11
CA GLY A 92 -11.68 2.28 12.43
C GLY A 92 -13.09 1.78 12.76
N ASP A 93 -14.08 2.30 12.07
CA ASP A 93 -15.51 1.93 12.15
C ASP A 93 -15.89 0.75 11.22
N GLN A 94 -14.96 0.30 10.40
CA GLN A 94 -15.19 -0.78 9.43
C GLN A 94 -14.94 -2.15 10.07
N LYS A 95 -15.83 -3.11 9.83
CA LYS A 95 -15.67 -4.51 10.24
C LYS A 95 -16.03 -5.45 9.10
N LYS A 96 -15.13 -6.38 8.77
CA LYS A 96 -15.28 -7.33 7.67
C LYS A 96 -14.80 -8.72 8.08
N THR A 97 -15.37 -9.74 7.48
CA THR A 97 -14.87 -11.12 7.60
C THR A 97 -14.05 -11.44 6.36
N LEU A 98 -12.75 -11.64 6.55
CA LEU A 98 -11.79 -11.75 5.46
C LEU A 98 -10.90 -12.99 5.61
N THR A 99 -10.39 -13.48 4.48
CA THR A 99 -9.41 -14.58 4.49
C THR A 99 -8.01 -14.04 4.71
N LEU A 100 -7.23 -14.74 5.53
CA LEU A 100 -5.84 -14.45 5.83
C LEU A 100 -5.00 -15.71 5.61
N LEU A 101 -4.02 -15.64 4.72
CA LEU A 101 -3.12 -16.75 4.47
C LEU A 101 -1.98 -16.77 5.47
N VAL A 102 -1.58 -17.96 5.87
CA VAL A 102 -0.41 -18.18 6.73
C VAL A 102 0.68 -18.84 5.89
N VAL A 103 1.84 -18.21 5.83
CA VAL A 103 2.99 -18.69 5.06
C VAL A 103 4.15 -19.10 5.97
N SER A 104 5.01 -19.97 5.47
CA SER A 104 6.26 -20.31 6.15
C SER A 104 7.21 -19.10 6.13
N GLY A 105 8.11 -19.02 7.12
CA GLY A 105 9.11 -17.96 7.22
C GLY A 105 8.81 -16.94 8.32
N LYS A 106 9.55 -15.82 8.28
CA LYS A 106 9.54 -14.74 9.30
C LYS A 106 9.25 -13.36 8.69
N GLY A 107 8.80 -13.31 7.43
CA GLY A 107 8.51 -12.05 6.73
C GLY A 107 7.41 -11.22 7.40
N PRO A 108 7.28 -9.95 7.00
CA PRO A 108 6.25 -9.06 7.50
C PRO A 108 4.84 -9.54 7.13
N SER A 109 3.85 -9.10 7.90
CA SER A 109 2.45 -9.28 7.53
C SER A 109 2.11 -8.31 6.40
N LEU A 110 1.49 -8.78 5.33
CA LEU A 110 1.15 -7.96 4.17
C LEU A 110 -0.37 -7.75 4.08
N PHE A 111 -0.76 -6.50 3.95
CA PHE A 111 -2.13 -6.08 3.65
C PHE A 111 -2.28 -5.99 2.13
N GLY A 112 -2.75 -7.06 1.51
CA GLY A 112 -2.84 -7.22 0.07
C GLY A 112 -4.08 -6.58 -0.57
N ARG A 113 -4.18 -6.70 -1.90
CA ARG A 113 -5.28 -6.13 -2.68
C ARG A 113 -6.65 -6.71 -2.33
N ASP A 114 -6.71 -7.97 -1.92
CA ASP A 114 -7.95 -8.63 -1.47
C ASP A 114 -8.58 -7.87 -0.30
N TRP A 115 -7.79 -7.42 0.67
CA TRP A 115 -8.28 -6.61 1.79
C TRP A 115 -8.43 -5.13 1.42
N LEU A 116 -7.53 -4.59 0.57
CA LEU A 116 -7.61 -3.20 0.10
C LEU A 116 -8.91 -2.90 -0.67
N THR A 117 -9.49 -3.89 -1.32
CA THR A 117 -10.80 -3.74 -1.99
C THR A 117 -11.98 -3.74 -1.04
N GLN A 118 -11.81 -4.22 0.20
CA GLN A 118 -12.87 -4.40 1.19
C GLN A 118 -12.80 -3.37 2.33
N ILE A 119 -11.62 -2.87 2.64
CA ILE A 119 -11.33 -1.93 3.73
C ILE A 119 -10.74 -0.65 3.14
N LYS A 120 -11.40 0.46 3.40
CA LYS A 120 -10.92 1.79 2.98
C LYS A 120 -9.94 2.32 4.03
N LEU A 121 -8.67 2.47 3.65
CA LEU A 121 -7.64 3.02 4.52
C LEU A 121 -7.78 4.55 4.61
N ASN A 122 -7.55 5.08 5.81
CA ASN A 122 -7.50 6.52 6.04
C ASN A 122 -6.10 7.07 5.71
N TRP A 123 -5.88 7.38 4.45
CA TRP A 123 -4.59 7.88 3.95
C TRP A 123 -4.13 9.17 4.62
N ASN A 124 -5.05 10.07 4.99
CA ASN A 124 -4.72 11.30 5.70
C ASN A 124 -4.11 11.01 7.07
N GLN A 125 -4.65 10.04 7.78
CA GLN A 125 -4.14 9.62 9.08
C GLN A 125 -2.81 8.86 8.95
N ILE A 126 -2.69 7.98 7.95
CA ILE A 126 -1.49 7.19 7.68
C ILE A 126 -0.29 8.08 7.38
N PHE A 127 -0.47 9.06 6.51
CA PHE A 127 0.59 9.99 6.12
C PHE A 127 0.76 11.18 7.07
N LYS A 128 -0.05 11.27 8.15
CA LYS A 128 -0.10 12.45 9.03
C LYS A 128 -0.11 13.73 8.21
N LEU A 129 -0.93 13.73 7.16
CA LEU A 129 -1.16 14.94 6.40
C LEU A 129 -1.84 15.91 7.34
N ASP A 130 -1.02 16.70 8.06
CA ASP A 130 -1.51 17.88 8.74
C ASP A 130 -2.27 18.65 7.68
N SER A 131 -3.57 18.71 7.83
CA SER A 131 -4.41 19.61 7.07
C SER A 131 -4.05 21.04 7.52
N LYS A 132 -2.88 21.55 7.08
CA LYS A 132 -2.73 22.99 6.98
C LYS A 132 -3.94 23.44 6.19
N PRO A 133 -4.68 24.46 6.66
CA PRO A 133 -5.87 24.87 5.96
C PRO A 133 -5.49 25.12 4.52
N THR A 134 -5.92 24.22 3.65
CA THR A 134 -5.75 24.33 2.20
C THR A 134 -6.34 25.68 1.88
N GLN A 135 -5.55 26.60 1.32
CA GLN A 135 -6.07 27.86 0.82
C GLN A 135 -7.36 27.54 0.10
N THR A 136 -8.46 28.11 0.52
CA THR A 136 -9.76 27.83 -0.07
C THR A 136 -9.63 28.06 -1.57
N LEU A 137 -10.26 27.26 -2.42
CA LEU A 137 -10.21 27.38 -3.87
C LEU A 137 -10.37 28.86 -4.28
N LYS A 138 -11.23 29.58 -3.59
CA LYS A 138 -11.45 31.02 -3.72
C LYS A 138 -10.15 31.83 -3.49
N GLN A 139 -9.36 31.53 -2.47
CA GLN A 139 -8.10 32.23 -2.18
C GLN A 139 -7.03 31.94 -3.24
N ILE A 140 -7.05 30.74 -3.84
CA ILE A 140 -6.13 30.37 -4.93
C ILE A 140 -6.55 31.11 -6.20
N VAL A 141 -7.85 31.13 -6.53
CA VAL A 141 -8.39 31.85 -7.68
C VAL A 141 -8.14 33.35 -7.53
N ASP A 142 -8.40 33.93 -6.35
CA ASP A 142 -8.18 35.37 -6.08
C ASP A 142 -6.69 35.73 -6.19
N LYS A 143 -5.77 34.86 -5.77
CA LYS A 143 -4.33 35.07 -5.88
C LYS A 143 -3.82 34.99 -7.32
N HIS A 144 -4.52 34.26 -8.19
CA HIS A 144 -4.13 34.00 -9.57
C HIS A 144 -5.18 34.49 -10.57
N GLN A 145 -5.93 35.56 -10.24
CA GLN A 145 -6.97 36.14 -11.10
C GLN A 145 -6.50 36.44 -12.52
N GLU A 146 -5.22 36.78 -12.68
CA GLU A 146 -4.62 37.05 -14.00
C GLU A 146 -4.70 35.86 -14.96
N VAL A 147 -4.63 34.62 -14.43
CA VAL A 147 -4.67 33.39 -15.22
C VAL A 147 -6.10 33.03 -15.65
N PHE A 148 -7.10 33.56 -14.93
CA PHE A 148 -8.53 33.26 -15.14
C PHE A 148 -9.29 34.43 -15.82
N LYS A 149 -8.58 35.42 -16.38
CA LYS A 149 -9.22 36.45 -17.21
C LYS A 149 -9.62 35.85 -18.55
N ASP A 150 -10.83 36.15 -18.99
CA ASP A 150 -11.35 35.76 -20.32
C ASP A 150 -10.67 36.52 -21.48
N GLU A 151 -9.42 36.90 -21.31
CA GLU A 151 -8.62 37.56 -22.31
C GLU A 151 -7.55 36.61 -22.84
N LEU A 152 -7.52 36.41 -24.15
CA LEU A 152 -6.41 35.73 -24.83
C LEU A 152 -5.13 36.49 -24.53
N GLY A 153 -4.22 35.92 -23.75
CA GLY A 153 -2.93 36.52 -23.41
C GLY A 153 -2.15 36.84 -24.69
N LEU A 154 -1.74 38.09 -24.84
CA LEU A 154 -0.85 38.50 -25.93
C LEU A 154 0.51 37.82 -25.71
N VAL A 155 0.91 36.96 -26.63
CA VAL A 155 2.27 36.46 -26.69
C VAL A 155 3.19 37.62 -27.11
N LYS A 156 3.92 38.17 -26.15
CA LYS A 156 4.85 39.29 -26.41
C LYS A 156 5.92 38.82 -27.39
N GLY A 157 6.01 39.52 -28.55
CA GLY A 157 7.07 39.34 -29.55
C GLY A 157 6.72 38.40 -30.73
N VAL A 158 5.48 37.93 -30.84
CA VAL A 158 5.04 37.16 -32.01
C VAL A 158 3.86 37.84 -32.68
N ALA A 159 4.05 38.34 -33.90
CA ALA A 159 2.97 38.83 -34.77
C ALA A 159 2.51 37.66 -35.67
N VAL A 160 1.28 37.20 -35.48
CA VAL A 160 0.67 36.19 -36.38
C VAL A 160 -0.16 36.91 -37.44
N LYS A 161 0.23 36.79 -38.73
CA LYS A 161 -0.54 37.29 -39.85
C LYS A 161 -1.49 36.18 -40.32
N ILE A 162 -2.79 36.33 -40.03
CA ILE A 162 -3.81 35.41 -40.56
C ILE A 162 -4.11 35.82 -42.01
N ILE A 163 -3.82 34.94 -42.97
CA ILE A 163 -4.17 35.14 -44.39
C ILE A 163 -5.44 34.31 -44.63
N TRP A 164 -6.56 34.99 -44.90
CA TRP A 164 -7.79 34.36 -45.35
C TRP A 164 -7.73 34.20 -46.87
N ASN A 165 -7.68 32.97 -47.37
CA ASN A 165 -7.93 32.68 -48.79
C ASN A 165 -9.46 32.58 -48.98
N GLN A 166 -10.04 33.55 -49.62
CA GLN A 166 -11.41 33.42 -50.17
C GLN A 166 -11.30 32.65 -51.45
N THR A 167 -11.86 31.46 -51.52
CA THR A 167 -12.23 30.72 -52.75
C THR A 167 -13.69 30.95 -53.03
#